data_53b36d4edda0e4535332149e93dccc6d
#
_entry.id   53b36d4edda0e4535332149e93dccc6d
#
_cell.length_a   1.000
_cell.length_b   1.000
_cell.length_c   1.000
_cell.angle_alpha   90.00
_cell.angle_beta   90.00
_cell.angle_gamma   90.00
#
_symmetry.space_group_name_H-M   'P 1'
#
loop_
_entity.id
_entity.type
_entity.pdbx_description
1 polymer ?
#
loop_
_entity_poly.entity_id
_entity_poly.type
_entity_poly.pdbx_seq_one_letter_code
_entity_poly.pdbx_strand_id
1 'polypeptide(L)'
;MKALITFVLSVLLLGQQPTPLHNLLTRASSEFPGKAGIWVKHLTTGETAGVRDGEMFNSASVIKIPVLVLAFQMADQGAINLDERITLRKEDIRGGSGIFRHHDAGLQPTFRDVLLQMVITSDNTATDLAIARVGGVARVNAWLKGSGYAEGQRLTQTTGDLFTKYNALGPTEDRNAKTNADRSYWLGEITPRGVGLMLEAIEKKTIASAASCDAMLRMMRAQQAGARRLNHFITVPVAHKTGDFPPVLANDVGIIYARSGPIVVSFLGNAITGNYGEAEDRIGRFAQQLVELLDK
;
A
#
# COMPACT_ATOMS: atom_id res chain seq x y z
N MET A 1 39.64 -7.35 -58.50
CA MET A 1 38.55 -6.55 -57.90
C MET A 1 37.55 -7.50 -57.23
N LYS A 2 37.57 -7.61 -55.89
CA LYS A 2 36.61 -8.43 -55.14
C LYS A 2 35.57 -7.48 -54.53
N ALA A 3 34.32 -7.60 -54.98
CA ALA A 3 33.23 -6.83 -54.45
C ALA A 3 32.80 -7.41 -53.06
N LEU A 4 32.85 -6.60 -52.03
CA LEU A 4 32.37 -6.91 -50.66
C LEU A 4 30.89 -6.58 -50.61
N ILE A 5 30.03 -7.58 -50.56
CA ILE A 5 28.59 -7.40 -50.36
C ILE A 5 28.35 -7.31 -48.85
N THR A 6 28.05 -6.09 -48.36
CA THR A 6 27.67 -5.84 -46.98
C THR A 6 26.17 -6.13 -46.84
N PHE A 7 25.83 -7.20 -46.15
CA PHE A 7 24.44 -7.50 -45.75
C PHE A 7 24.06 -6.65 -44.54
N VAL A 8 23.22 -5.67 -44.73
CA VAL A 8 22.61 -4.90 -43.63
C VAL A 8 21.42 -5.66 -43.10
N LEU A 9 21.56 -6.26 -41.92
CA LEU A 9 20.48 -6.95 -41.24
C LEU A 9 19.61 -5.90 -40.53
N SER A 10 18.51 -5.50 -41.16
CA SER A 10 17.49 -4.63 -40.54
C SER A 10 16.70 -5.47 -39.52
N VAL A 11 17.02 -5.33 -38.24
CA VAL A 11 16.18 -5.84 -37.15
C VAL A 11 14.93 -4.98 -37.06
N LEU A 12 13.83 -5.47 -37.62
CA LEU A 12 12.49 -4.91 -37.38
C LEU A 12 12.13 -5.12 -35.88
N LEU A 13 12.23 -4.09 -35.09
CA LEU A 13 11.60 -4.03 -33.76
C LEU A 13 10.08 -4.04 -33.98
N LEU A 14 9.51 -5.24 -34.05
CA LEU A 14 8.06 -5.40 -33.92
C LEU A 14 7.68 -4.93 -32.51
N GLY A 15 7.14 -3.71 -32.42
CA GLY A 15 6.56 -3.21 -31.19
C GLY A 15 5.49 -4.20 -30.71
N GLN A 16 5.70 -4.83 -29.57
CA GLN A 16 4.70 -5.72 -28.98
C GLN A 16 3.42 -4.91 -28.76
N GLN A 17 2.32 -5.39 -29.32
CA GLN A 17 1.00 -4.79 -29.08
C GLN A 17 0.70 -4.84 -27.57
N PRO A 18 0.12 -3.78 -27.00
CA PRO A 18 -0.22 -3.75 -25.58
C PRO A 18 -1.12 -4.94 -25.22
N THR A 19 -0.80 -5.63 -24.14
CA THR A 19 -1.62 -6.77 -23.68
C THR A 19 -3.00 -6.31 -23.21
N PRO A 20 -4.03 -7.18 -23.21
CA PRO A 20 -5.34 -6.84 -22.64
C PRO A 20 -5.26 -6.29 -21.20
N LEU A 21 -4.34 -6.85 -20.39
CA LEU A 21 -4.09 -6.37 -19.04
C LEU A 21 -3.53 -4.93 -19.05
N HIS A 22 -2.54 -4.64 -19.89
CA HIS A 22 -1.99 -3.28 -19.99
C HIS A 22 -3.06 -2.26 -20.44
N ASN A 23 -3.91 -2.65 -21.40
CA ASN A 23 -5.02 -1.79 -21.87
C ASN A 23 -6.03 -1.51 -20.75
N LEU A 24 -6.35 -2.51 -19.93
CA LEU A 24 -7.22 -2.32 -18.75
C LEU A 24 -6.62 -1.32 -17.76
N LEU A 25 -5.34 -1.46 -17.42
CA LEU A 25 -4.66 -0.55 -16.48
C LEU A 25 -4.60 0.88 -17.04
N THR A 26 -4.28 1.03 -18.32
CA THR A 26 -4.21 2.34 -18.99
C THR A 26 -5.55 3.05 -18.95
N ARG A 27 -6.64 2.35 -19.28
CA ARG A 27 -8.00 2.88 -19.19
C ARG A 27 -8.35 3.27 -17.76
N ALA A 28 -8.14 2.37 -16.79
CA ALA A 28 -8.45 2.65 -15.38
C ALA A 28 -7.67 3.87 -14.85
N SER A 29 -6.39 4.01 -15.24
CA SER A 29 -5.58 5.18 -14.86
C SER A 29 -6.07 6.48 -15.51
N SER A 30 -6.48 6.44 -16.79
CA SER A 30 -6.93 7.64 -17.52
C SER A 30 -8.34 8.10 -17.10
N GLU A 31 -9.21 7.16 -16.71
CA GLU A 31 -10.57 7.45 -16.27
C GLU A 31 -10.66 7.84 -14.79
N PHE A 32 -9.59 7.63 -14.01
CA PHE A 32 -9.58 7.99 -12.60
C PHE A 32 -9.61 9.52 -12.43
N PRO A 33 -10.47 10.07 -11.56
CA PRO A 33 -10.61 11.52 -11.38
C PRO A 33 -9.47 12.11 -10.54
N GLY A 34 -8.25 11.94 -10.97
CA GLY A 34 -7.03 12.35 -10.28
C GLY A 34 -5.80 11.72 -10.93
N LYS A 35 -4.75 11.53 -10.15
CA LYS A 35 -3.53 10.83 -10.58
C LYS A 35 -3.58 9.39 -10.09
N ALA A 36 -3.72 8.40 -10.98
CA ALA A 36 -3.66 6.99 -10.63
C ALA A 36 -2.37 6.33 -11.13
N GLY A 37 -1.70 5.59 -10.23
CA GLY A 37 -0.63 4.68 -10.54
C GLY A 37 -1.05 3.25 -10.18
N ILE A 38 -0.83 2.30 -11.09
CA ILE A 38 -1.34 0.95 -10.96
C ILE A 38 -0.24 -0.05 -11.31
N TRP A 39 -0.12 -1.12 -10.51
CA TRP A 39 0.69 -2.27 -10.85
C TRP A 39 -0.07 -3.55 -10.50
N VAL A 40 -0.01 -4.54 -11.40
CA VAL A 40 -0.68 -5.83 -11.26
C VAL A 40 0.27 -6.95 -11.62
N LYS A 41 0.18 -8.07 -10.89
CA LYS A 41 0.84 -9.33 -11.22
C LYS A 41 -0.03 -10.52 -10.85
N HIS A 42 -0.31 -11.38 -11.80
CA HIS A 42 -0.91 -12.68 -11.57
C HIS A 42 0.18 -13.69 -11.16
N LEU A 43 0.12 -14.22 -9.94
CA LEU A 43 1.26 -14.98 -9.39
C LEU A 43 1.41 -16.39 -10.00
N THR A 44 0.33 -16.98 -10.53
CA THR A 44 0.38 -18.30 -11.16
C THR A 44 0.91 -18.22 -12.60
N THR A 45 0.41 -17.28 -13.40
CA THR A 45 0.80 -17.15 -14.81
C THR A 45 2.06 -16.32 -15.00
N GLY A 46 2.38 -15.45 -14.03
CA GLY A 46 3.45 -14.46 -14.13
C GLY A 46 3.08 -13.23 -14.96
N GLU A 47 1.86 -13.15 -15.53
CA GLU A 47 1.41 -11.97 -16.27
C GLU A 47 1.46 -10.73 -15.41
N THR A 48 2.08 -9.66 -15.92
CA THR A 48 2.27 -8.41 -15.18
C THR A 48 2.11 -7.21 -16.09
N ALA A 49 1.56 -6.13 -15.53
CA ALA A 49 1.48 -4.83 -16.20
C ALA A 49 1.55 -3.70 -15.17
N GLY A 50 1.97 -2.52 -15.65
CA GLY A 50 2.02 -1.32 -14.83
C GLY A 50 1.73 -0.06 -15.64
N VAL A 51 1.14 0.92 -14.99
CA VAL A 51 0.95 2.28 -15.50
C VAL A 51 1.37 3.24 -14.39
N ARG A 52 2.32 4.14 -14.65
CA ARG A 52 2.96 5.01 -13.64
C ARG A 52 3.47 4.23 -12.42
N ASP A 53 3.81 2.98 -12.62
CA ASP A 53 4.11 2.02 -11.54
C ASP A 53 5.46 2.26 -10.84
N GLY A 54 6.36 3.01 -11.48
CA GLY A 54 7.60 3.54 -10.89
C GLY A 54 7.49 4.98 -10.38
N GLU A 55 6.35 5.66 -10.56
CA GLU A 55 6.17 7.02 -10.06
C GLU A 55 5.86 7.02 -8.55
N MET A 56 6.29 8.12 -7.90
CA MET A 56 6.09 8.31 -6.46
C MET A 56 4.71 8.86 -6.16
N PHE A 57 4.03 8.24 -5.19
CA PHE A 57 2.72 8.63 -4.68
C PHE A 57 2.78 8.86 -3.16
N ASN A 58 1.87 9.70 -2.65
CA ASN A 58 1.58 9.75 -1.23
C ASN A 58 0.94 8.42 -0.81
N SER A 59 1.62 7.72 0.07
CA SER A 59 1.18 6.41 0.52
C SER A 59 -0.06 6.45 1.43
N ALA A 60 -0.28 7.57 2.13
CA ALA A 60 -1.12 7.58 3.32
C ALA A 60 -0.84 6.31 4.18
N SER A 61 -1.88 5.59 4.61
CA SER A 61 -1.72 4.42 5.48
C SER A 61 -1.20 3.14 4.80
N VAL A 62 -0.98 3.14 3.48
CA VAL A 62 -0.34 1.97 2.82
C VAL A 62 1.09 1.75 3.34
N ILE A 63 1.78 2.81 3.77
CA ILE A 63 3.14 2.72 4.36
C ILE A 63 3.18 1.89 5.66
N LYS A 64 2.05 1.53 6.24
CA LYS A 64 1.96 0.64 7.41
C LYS A 64 2.36 -0.81 7.08
N ILE A 65 2.31 -1.21 5.79
CA ILE A 65 2.77 -2.54 5.34
C ILE A 65 4.26 -2.75 5.65
N PRO A 66 5.20 -1.88 5.26
CA PRO A 66 6.60 -2.01 5.65
C PRO A 66 6.81 -2.09 7.17
N VAL A 67 6.06 -1.32 7.96
CA VAL A 67 6.15 -1.37 9.43
C VAL A 67 5.69 -2.74 9.95
N LEU A 68 4.60 -3.27 9.40
CA LEU A 68 4.09 -4.61 9.72
C LEU A 68 5.12 -5.70 9.42
N VAL A 69 5.70 -5.68 8.22
CA VAL A 69 6.72 -6.66 7.81
C VAL A 69 7.93 -6.61 8.73
N LEU A 70 8.47 -5.41 9.01
CA LEU A 70 9.61 -5.25 9.90
C LEU A 70 9.30 -5.79 11.30
N ALA A 71 8.12 -5.52 11.86
CA ALA A 71 7.71 -6.01 13.17
C ALA A 71 7.68 -7.54 13.21
N PHE A 72 7.14 -8.20 12.20
CA PHE A 72 7.10 -9.65 12.12
C PHE A 72 8.50 -10.26 11.89
N GLN A 73 9.36 -9.66 11.07
CA GLN A 73 10.74 -10.12 10.92
C GLN A 73 11.53 -10.01 12.24
N MET A 74 11.35 -8.90 12.98
CA MET A 74 11.97 -8.73 14.30
C MET A 74 11.44 -9.77 15.31
N ALA A 75 10.17 -10.15 15.21
CA ALA A 75 9.60 -11.23 16.02
C ALA A 75 10.17 -12.60 15.64
N ASP A 76 10.31 -12.91 14.35
CA ASP A 76 10.95 -14.13 13.86
C ASP A 76 12.41 -14.27 14.35
N GLN A 77 13.10 -13.14 14.54
CA GLN A 77 14.46 -13.06 15.07
C GLN A 77 14.53 -13.06 16.61
N GLY A 78 13.38 -13.10 17.30
CA GLY A 78 13.31 -13.01 18.76
C GLY A 78 13.63 -11.63 19.35
N ALA A 79 13.75 -10.59 18.51
CA ALA A 79 14.03 -9.22 18.93
C ALA A 79 12.79 -8.48 19.47
N ILE A 80 11.60 -8.95 19.11
CA ILE A 80 10.29 -8.46 19.59
C ILE A 80 9.45 -9.66 20.02
N ASN A 81 8.75 -9.52 21.17
CA ASN A 81 7.71 -10.46 21.57
C ASN A 81 6.34 -9.89 21.15
N LEU A 82 5.64 -10.57 20.26
CA LEU A 82 4.31 -10.17 19.81
C LEU A 82 3.24 -10.23 20.92
N ASP A 83 3.47 -11.02 21.96
CA ASP A 83 2.54 -11.20 23.08
C ASP A 83 2.87 -10.26 24.27
N GLU A 84 3.90 -9.41 24.15
CA GLU A 84 4.16 -8.38 25.15
C GLU A 84 3.02 -7.38 25.23
N ARG A 85 2.75 -6.88 26.44
CA ARG A 85 1.71 -5.86 26.68
C ARG A 85 2.26 -4.46 26.45
N ILE A 86 1.56 -3.70 25.62
CA ILE A 86 1.85 -2.29 25.35
C ILE A 86 0.85 -1.44 26.13
N THR A 87 1.31 -0.64 27.10
CA THR A 87 0.44 0.25 27.83
C THR A 87 0.13 1.48 27.01
N LEU A 88 -1.13 1.68 26.69
CA LEU A 88 -1.63 2.91 26.04
C LEU A 88 -1.57 4.08 27.03
N ARG A 89 -0.76 5.08 26.74
CA ARG A 89 -0.67 6.31 27.52
C ARG A 89 -1.51 7.41 26.88
N LYS A 90 -1.88 8.42 27.63
CA LYS A 90 -2.68 9.55 27.14
C LYS A 90 -1.97 10.28 25.98
N GLU A 91 -0.66 10.44 26.08
CA GLU A 91 0.18 11.07 25.07
C GLU A 91 0.37 10.24 23.79
N ASP A 92 0.05 8.95 23.82
CA ASP A 92 0.13 8.07 22.64
C ASP A 92 -1.11 8.18 21.76
N ILE A 93 -2.22 8.74 22.27
CA ILE A 93 -3.50 8.79 21.55
C ILE A 93 -3.42 9.76 20.37
N ARG A 94 -3.75 9.26 19.19
CA ARG A 94 -3.76 10.01 17.93
C ARG A 94 -5.19 10.16 17.40
N GLY A 95 -5.44 11.30 16.75
CA GLY A 95 -6.66 11.52 15.99
C GLY A 95 -6.70 10.77 14.66
N GLY A 96 -7.77 10.97 13.89
CA GLY A 96 -7.97 10.35 12.57
C GLY A 96 -8.58 8.94 12.68
N SER A 97 -8.04 7.97 11.96
CA SER A 97 -8.57 6.61 11.90
C SER A 97 -8.19 5.76 13.10
N GLY A 98 -9.01 4.73 13.35
CA GLY A 98 -8.77 3.71 14.36
C GLY A 98 -9.65 3.83 15.60
N ILE A 99 -9.56 2.83 16.45
CA ILE A 99 -10.39 2.66 17.65
C ILE A 99 -9.67 3.02 18.95
N PHE A 100 -8.33 2.94 19.01
CA PHE A 100 -7.59 3.21 20.25
C PHE A 100 -7.79 4.63 20.77
N ARG A 101 -8.12 5.60 19.91
CA ARG A 101 -8.47 6.96 20.31
C ARG A 101 -9.74 7.06 21.15
N HIS A 102 -10.56 6.02 21.22
CA HIS A 102 -11.80 5.94 21.99
C HIS A 102 -11.64 5.15 23.29
N HIS A 103 -10.45 4.64 23.56
CA HIS A 103 -10.12 3.94 24.79
C HIS A 103 -9.44 4.88 25.80
N ASP A 104 -9.59 4.55 27.07
CA ASP A 104 -8.91 5.24 28.16
C ASP A 104 -7.43 4.86 28.20
N ALA A 105 -6.61 5.76 28.73
CA ALA A 105 -5.23 5.47 29.07
C ALA A 105 -5.18 4.32 30.12
N GLY A 106 -4.16 3.47 29.99
CA GLY A 106 -4.01 2.27 30.83
C GLY A 106 -4.47 0.97 30.15
N LEU A 107 -5.14 1.02 28.98
CA LEU A 107 -5.41 -0.16 28.17
C LEU A 107 -4.08 -0.84 27.83
N GLN A 108 -4.04 -2.18 27.90
CA GLN A 108 -2.82 -3.00 27.68
C GLN A 108 -3.05 -4.08 26.62
N PRO A 109 -3.21 -3.72 25.33
CA PRO A 109 -3.24 -4.69 24.24
C PRO A 109 -1.89 -5.41 24.12
N THR A 110 -1.89 -6.61 23.53
CA THR A 110 -0.64 -7.22 23.09
C THR A 110 -0.06 -6.43 21.89
N PHE A 111 1.24 -6.54 21.65
CA PHE A 111 1.83 -5.93 20.45
C PHE A 111 1.20 -6.48 19.16
N ARG A 112 0.81 -7.76 19.17
CA ARG A 112 0.03 -8.39 18.11
C ARG A 112 -1.30 -7.67 17.87
N ASP A 113 -2.03 -7.30 18.92
CA ASP A 113 -3.29 -6.55 18.81
C ASP A 113 -3.06 -5.12 18.30
N VAL A 114 -1.93 -4.50 18.68
CA VAL A 114 -1.51 -3.21 18.12
C VAL A 114 -1.30 -3.32 16.61
N LEU A 115 -0.54 -4.32 16.12
CA LEU A 115 -0.34 -4.55 14.69
C LEU A 115 -1.67 -4.87 13.98
N LEU A 116 -2.54 -5.65 14.62
CA LEU A 116 -3.88 -5.94 14.08
C LEU A 116 -4.68 -4.66 13.86
N GLN A 117 -4.77 -3.78 14.87
CA GLN A 117 -5.51 -2.51 14.73
C GLN A 117 -4.86 -1.56 13.73
N MET A 118 -3.52 -1.52 13.66
CA MET A 118 -2.80 -0.76 12.64
C MET A 118 -3.23 -1.16 11.22
N VAL A 119 -3.54 -2.44 11.00
CA VAL A 119 -3.97 -2.96 9.70
C VAL A 119 -5.46 -2.82 9.50
N ILE A 120 -6.31 -3.44 10.35
CA ILE A 120 -7.74 -3.64 10.06
C ILE A 120 -8.56 -2.36 10.14
N THR A 121 -8.28 -1.48 11.09
CA THR A 121 -8.96 -0.18 11.25
C THR A 121 -8.09 1.00 10.81
N SER A 122 -6.88 0.68 10.32
CA SER A 122 -5.89 1.70 10.00
C SER A 122 -5.56 2.64 11.18
N ASP A 123 -5.57 2.13 12.41
CA ASP A 123 -5.44 2.90 13.64
C ASP A 123 -4.13 3.69 13.70
N ASN A 124 -4.24 5.00 13.90
CA ASN A 124 -3.07 5.89 13.92
C ASN A 124 -2.30 5.80 15.23
N THR A 125 -2.98 5.60 16.36
CA THR A 125 -2.33 5.35 17.65
C THR A 125 -1.53 4.05 17.60
N ALA A 126 -2.15 2.98 17.10
CA ALA A 126 -1.48 1.70 16.89
C ALA A 126 -0.28 1.82 15.94
N THR A 127 -0.39 2.67 14.92
CA THR A 127 0.71 2.94 13.97
C THR A 127 1.92 3.55 14.67
N ASP A 128 1.72 4.58 15.46
CA ASP A 128 2.83 5.25 16.15
C ASP A 128 3.44 4.35 17.23
N LEU A 129 2.63 3.56 17.94
CA LEU A 129 3.11 2.55 18.87
C LEU A 129 3.96 1.47 18.14
N ALA A 130 3.52 1.01 16.98
CA ALA A 130 4.26 0.05 16.17
C ALA A 130 5.57 0.64 15.65
N ILE A 131 5.56 1.87 15.09
CA ILE A 131 6.76 2.57 14.64
C ILE A 131 7.76 2.72 15.79
N ALA A 132 7.31 3.15 16.97
CA ALA A 132 8.16 3.29 18.15
C ALA A 132 8.77 1.93 18.56
N ARG A 133 7.95 0.87 18.56
CA ARG A 133 8.39 -0.47 19.01
C ARG A 133 9.41 -1.11 18.08
N VAL A 134 9.34 -0.86 16.78
CA VAL A 134 10.35 -1.35 15.81
C VAL A 134 11.61 -0.48 15.75
N GLY A 135 11.70 0.61 16.54
CA GLY A 135 12.87 1.48 16.63
C GLY A 135 12.78 2.80 15.87
N GLY A 136 11.57 3.25 15.53
CA GLY A 136 11.30 4.56 14.96
C GLY A 136 11.45 4.66 13.43
N VAL A 137 11.11 5.83 12.90
CA VAL A 137 11.12 6.13 11.45
C VAL A 137 12.47 5.83 10.79
N ALA A 138 13.58 6.21 11.45
CA ALA A 138 14.93 5.97 10.94
C ALA A 138 15.23 4.47 10.79
N ARG A 139 14.81 3.65 11.74
CA ARG A 139 14.99 2.18 11.69
C ARG A 139 14.18 1.55 10.57
N VAL A 140 12.92 1.96 10.38
CA VAL A 140 12.08 1.49 9.27
C VAL A 140 12.74 1.79 7.93
N ASN A 141 13.24 3.01 7.75
CA ASN A 141 13.89 3.41 6.50
C ASN A 141 15.25 2.73 6.28
N ALA A 142 16.03 2.50 7.33
CA ALA A 142 17.27 1.73 7.24
C ALA A 142 17.01 0.28 6.82
N TRP A 143 15.97 -0.33 7.39
CA TRP A 143 15.53 -1.67 7.00
C TRP A 143 15.04 -1.71 5.55
N LEU A 144 14.17 -0.79 5.14
CA LEU A 144 13.70 -0.69 3.75
C LEU A 144 14.89 -0.65 2.79
N LYS A 145 15.89 0.20 3.06
CA LYS A 145 17.09 0.34 2.23
C LYS A 145 17.89 -0.97 2.10
N GLY A 146 17.95 -1.78 3.17
CA GLY A 146 18.68 -3.05 3.19
C GLY A 146 17.88 -4.26 2.70
N SER A 147 16.54 -4.15 2.61
CA SER A 147 15.65 -5.28 2.34
C SER A 147 15.50 -5.68 0.87
N GLY A 148 15.97 -4.86 -0.07
CA GLY A 148 15.70 -5.03 -1.50
C GLY A 148 14.30 -4.53 -1.94
N TYR A 149 13.47 -4.07 -1.00
CA TYR A 149 12.13 -3.52 -1.26
C TYR A 149 12.07 -1.99 -1.10
N ALA A 150 13.24 -1.33 -1.04
CA ALA A 150 13.34 0.10 -0.81
C ALA A 150 12.97 0.95 -2.03
N GLU A 151 12.99 0.37 -3.21
CA GLU A 151 12.73 1.15 -4.43
C GLU A 151 11.35 1.79 -4.36
N GLY A 152 11.36 3.13 -4.20
CA GLY A 152 10.15 3.91 -4.13
C GLY A 152 9.35 3.77 -2.85
N GLN A 153 9.94 3.37 -1.70
CA GLN A 153 9.25 3.32 -0.42
C GLN A 153 10.04 4.05 0.67
N ARG A 154 9.39 4.95 1.40
CA ARG A 154 9.96 5.67 2.53
C ARG A 154 8.88 6.09 3.52
N LEU A 155 9.04 5.76 4.80
CA LEU A 155 8.26 6.36 5.89
C LEU A 155 8.83 7.76 6.16
N THR A 156 8.03 8.81 6.05
CA THR A 156 8.53 10.19 6.20
C THR A 156 8.46 10.69 7.62
N GLN A 157 7.46 10.27 8.38
CA GLN A 157 7.19 10.75 9.74
C GLN A 157 6.22 9.82 10.45
N THR A 158 5.95 10.07 11.75
CA THR A 158 4.87 9.42 12.49
C THR A 158 3.51 10.05 12.15
N THR A 159 2.42 9.39 12.53
CA THR A 159 1.08 9.99 12.37
C THR A 159 0.93 11.22 13.27
N GLY A 160 1.49 11.21 14.48
CA GLY A 160 1.50 12.35 15.39
C GLY A 160 2.20 13.56 14.82
N ASP A 161 3.40 13.38 14.22
CA ASP A 161 4.13 14.47 13.57
C ASP A 161 3.33 15.07 12.40
N LEU A 162 2.71 14.20 11.58
CA LEU A 162 1.88 14.63 10.47
C LEU A 162 0.69 15.47 10.94
N PHE A 163 -0.06 15.00 11.94
CA PHE A 163 -1.21 15.74 12.47
C PHE A 163 -0.79 17.03 13.17
N THR A 164 0.36 17.08 13.84
CA THR A 164 0.92 18.31 14.41
C THR A 164 1.12 19.37 13.32
N LYS A 165 1.69 19.00 12.18
CA LYS A 165 1.85 19.90 11.03
C LYS A 165 0.50 20.40 10.50
N TYR A 166 -0.49 19.49 10.31
CA TYR A 166 -1.82 19.89 9.87
C TYR A 166 -2.52 20.84 10.85
N ASN A 167 -2.35 20.63 12.14
CA ASN A 167 -2.94 21.49 13.18
C ASN A 167 -2.26 22.86 13.27
N ALA A 168 -1.02 22.98 12.80
CA ALA A 168 -0.28 24.24 12.75
C ALA A 168 -0.59 25.07 11.49
N LEU A 169 -1.36 24.55 10.52
CA LEU A 169 -1.76 25.31 9.33
C LEU A 169 -2.66 26.49 9.73
N GLY A 170 -2.39 27.65 9.14
CA GLY A 170 -3.20 28.83 9.29
C GLY A 170 -4.60 28.68 8.66
N PRO A 171 -5.54 29.55 9.01
CA PRO A 171 -6.91 29.46 8.55
C PRO A 171 -7.08 29.66 7.03
N THR A 172 -6.09 30.26 6.37
CA THR A 172 -6.06 30.48 4.92
C THR A 172 -5.36 29.37 4.14
N GLU A 173 -4.71 28.44 4.83
CA GLU A 173 -3.99 27.36 4.17
C GLU A 173 -4.91 26.17 3.88
N ASP A 174 -4.89 25.73 2.62
CA ASP A 174 -5.68 24.58 2.18
C ASP A 174 -4.94 23.27 2.50
N ARG A 175 -5.49 22.49 3.42
CA ARG A 175 -4.97 21.15 3.81
C ARG A 175 -4.92 20.20 2.63
N ASN A 176 -5.89 20.25 1.72
CA ASN A 176 -5.95 19.38 0.56
C ASN A 176 -4.84 19.73 -0.43
N ALA A 177 -4.62 21.03 -0.67
CA ALA A 177 -3.52 21.49 -1.52
C ALA A 177 -2.16 21.07 -0.94
N LYS A 178 -1.95 21.19 0.38
CA LYS A 178 -0.74 20.70 1.07
C LYS A 178 -0.57 19.19 0.89
N THR A 179 -1.62 18.41 1.11
CA THR A 179 -1.58 16.95 0.92
C THR A 179 -1.21 16.56 -0.51
N ASN A 180 -1.67 17.31 -1.51
CA ASN A 180 -1.41 16.99 -2.91
C ASN A 180 0.00 17.42 -3.38
N ALA A 181 0.48 18.59 -2.93
CA ALA A 181 1.65 19.25 -3.51
C ALA A 181 2.91 19.19 -2.64
N ASP A 182 2.78 19.08 -1.32
CA ASP A 182 3.89 19.18 -0.38
C ASP A 182 4.20 17.82 0.29
N ARG A 183 5.28 17.19 -0.13
CA ARG A 183 5.71 15.88 0.40
C ARG A 183 6.00 15.89 1.91
N SER A 184 6.25 17.05 2.53
CA SER A 184 6.41 17.13 3.98
C SER A 184 5.12 16.84 4.75
N TYR A 185 3.97 16.89 4.07
CA TYR A 185 2.65 16.48 4.56
C TYR A 185 2.26 15.05 4.16
N TRP A 186 3.19 14.23 3.69
CA TRP A 186 2.96 12.83 3.42
C TRP A 186 3.38 11.97 4.62
N LEU A 187 2.60 10.96 4.94
CA LEU A 187 2.98 9.97 5.95
C LEU A 187 4.13 9.08 5.43
N GLY A 188 4.11 8.80 4.15
CA GLY A 188 5.14 8.06 3.47
C GLY A 188 5.06 8.24 1.95
N GLU A 189 6.14 7.86 1.30
CA GLU A 189 6.29 7.80 -0.15
C GLU A 189 6.27 6.35 -0.60
N ILE A 190 5.60 6.07 -1.74
CA ILE A 190 5.42 4.72 -2.25
C ILE A 190 5.29 4.72 -3.77
N THR A 191 5.81 3.67 -4.42
CA THR A 191 5.50 3.39 -5.83
C THR A 191 4.56 2.18 -5.93
N PRO A 192 3.66 2.11 -6.92
CA PRO A 192 2.78 0.95 -7.11
C PRO A 192 3.56 -0.35 -7.24
N ARG A 193 4.65 -0.36 -8.00
CA ARG A 193 5.51 -1.54 -8.19
C ARG A 193 6.20 -1.94 -6.88
N GLY A 194 6.76 -0.98 -6.15
CA GLY A 194 7.51 -1.27 -4.92
C GLY A 194 6.66 -1.97 -3.86
N VAL A 195 5.44 -1.45 -3.59
CA VAL A 195 4.54 -2.12 -2.64
C VAL A 195 3.99 -3.44 -3.20
N GLY A 196 3.74 -3.51 -4.51
CA GLY A 196 3.30 -4.76 -5.15
C GLY A 196 4.32 -5.89 -5.01
N LEU A 197 5.60 -5.62 -5.19
CA LEU A 197 6.67 -6.60 -4.97
C LEU A 197 6.77 -7.04 -3.50
N MET A 198 6.52 -6.14 -2.55
CA MET A 198 6.46 -6.50 -1.13
C MET A 198 5.28 -7.41 -0.83
N LEU A 199 4.10 -7.13 -1.39
CA LEU A 199 2.91 -8.00 -1.28
C LEU A 199 3.14 -9.37 -1.90
N GLU A 200 3.77 -9.44 -3.07
CA GLU A 200 4.18 -10.69 -3.71
C GLU A 200 5.09 -11.51 -2.78
N ALA A 201 6.05 -10.86 -2.13
CA ALA A 201 6.97 -11.53 -1.21
C ALA A 201 6.28 -12.02 0.08
N ILE A 202 5.25 -11.31 0.56
CA ILE A 202 4.40 -11.77 1.68
C ILE A 202 3.62 -13.03 1.26
N GLU A 203 2.96 -13.00 0.09
CA GLU A 203 2.16 -14.13 -0.41
C GLU A 203 3.02 -15.36 -0.68
N LYS A 204 4.21 -15.17 -1.28
CA LYS A 204 5.17 -16.22 -1.53
C LYS A 204 5.94 -16.68 -0.29
N LYS A 205 5.73 -16.05 0.86
CA LYS A 205 6.39 -16.36 2.14
C LYS A 205 7.91 -16.27 2.07
N THR A 206 8.42 -15.30 1.29
CA THR A 206 9.86 -15.08 1.10
C THR A 206 10.41 -13.91 1.89
N ILE A 207 9.52 -13.06 2.48
CA ILE A 207 9.91 -11.84 3.19
C ILE A 207 10.06 -12.04 4.69
N ALA A 208 9.40 -13.06 5.26
CA ALA A 208 9.42 -13.43 6.67
C ALA A 208 9.17 -14.93 6.81
N SER A 209 9.10 -15.48 8.04
CA SER A 209 8.70 -16.88 8.22
C SER A 209 7.31 -17.14 7.63
N ALA A 210 7.04 -18.38 7.23
CA ALA A 210 5.73 -18.75 6.68
C ALA A 210 4.58 -18.40 7.66
N ALA A 211 4.79 -18.65 8.96
CA ALA A 211 3.82 -18.33 10.01
C ALA A 211 3.55 -16.82 10.12
N SER A 212 4.60 -15.99 10.03
CA SER A 212 4.51 -14.54 10.06
C SER A 212 3.81 -13.99 8.81
N CYS A 213 4.12 -14.50 7.63
CA CYS A 213 3.43 -14.13 6.40
C CYS A 213 1.94 -14.50 6.46
N ASP A 214 1.59 -15.70 6.92
CA ASP A 214 0.19 -16.11 7.11
C ASP A 214 -0.54 -15.21 8.13
N ALA A 215 0.13 -14.78 9.19
CA ALA A 215 -0.43 -13.85 10.16
C ALA A 215 -0.69 -12.47 9.54
N MET A 216 0.26 -11.91 8.78
CA MET A 216 0.08 -10.65 8.05
C MET A 216 -1.08 -10.73 7.06
N LEU A 217 -1.17 -11.80 6.28
CA LEU A 217 -2.27 -12.00 5.33
C LEU A 217 -3.62 -12.13 6.02
N ARG A 218 -3.70 -12.82 7.18
CA ARG A 218 -4.95 -12.86 7.98
C ARG A 218 -5.36 -11.47 8.45
N MET A 219 -4.44 -10.63 8.93
CA MET A 219 -4.74 -9.26 9.31
C MET A 219 -5.25 -8.44 8.12
N MET A 220 -4.63 -8.58 6.95
CA MET A 220 -5.03 -7.88 5.74
C MET A 220 -6.39 -8.35 5.19
N ARG A 221 -6.75 -9.63 5.34
CA ARG A 221 -8.09 -10.14 4.99
C ARG A 221 -9.19 -9.60 5.90
N ALA A 222 -8.84 -9.20 7.12
CA ALA A 222 -9.77 -8.61 8.08
C ALA A 222 -9.91 -7.08 7.94
N GLN A 223 -9.37 -6.46 6.88
CA GLN A 223 -9.45 -5.01 6.63
C GLN A 223 -10.90 -4.52 6.63
N GLN A 224 -11.17 -3.45 7.39
CA GLN A 224 -12.51 -2.87 7.57
C GLN A 224 -12.67 -1.49 6.94
N ALA A 225 -11.57 -0.83 6.57
CA ALA A 225 -11.63 0.45 5.89
C ALA A 225 -11.69 0.30 4.36
N GLY A 226 -12.26 1.29 3.66
CA GLY A 226 -12.29 1.32 2.20
C GLY A 226 -13.21 0.29 1.57
N ALA A 227 -14.40 0.06 2.13
CA ALA A 227 -15.37 -0.92 1.66
C ALA A 227 -15.84 -0.73 0.21
N ARG A 228 -15.59 0.45 -0.39
CA ARG A 228 -15.96 0.76 -1.79
C ARG A 228 -14.82 0.52 -2.79
N ARG A 229 -13.69 -0.08 -2.38
CA ARG A 229 -12.50 -0.24 -3.22
C ARG A 229 -12.32 -1.68 -3.71
N LEU A 230 -11.13 -2.27 -3.60
CA LEU A 230 -10.79 -3.56 -4.22
C LEU A 230 -11.79 -4.69 -3.94
N ASN A 231 -12.41 -4.71 -2.77
CA ASN A 231 -13.35 -5.75 -2.36
C ASN A 231 -14.83 -5.44 -2.67
N HIS A 232 -15.14 -4.27 -3.27
CA HIS A 232 -16.53 -3.79 -3.36
C HIS A 232 -17.41 -4.57 -4.33
N PHE A 233 -16.92 -4.82 -5.56
CA PHE A 233 -17.70 -5.44 -6.63
C PHE A 233 -17.27 -6.88 -6.95
N ILE A 234 -16.47 -7.49 -6.09
CA ILE A 234 -16.00 -8.88 -6.25
C ILE A 234 -16.39 -9.70 -5.02
N THR A 235 -16.56 -11.01 -5.23
CA THR A 235 -16.98 -11.96 -4.17
C THR A 235 -15.83 -12.86 -3.70
N VAL A 236 -14.69 -12.81 -4.39
CA VAL A 236 -13.51 -13.57 -4.00
C VAL A 236 -12.79 -12.88 -2.83
N PRO A 237 -12.11 -13.62 -1.94
CA PRO A 237 -11.41 -13.02 -0.82
C PRO A 237 -10.32 -12.03 -1.26
N VAL A 238 -10.13 -10.98 -0.47
CA VAL A 238 -9.07 -9.97 -0.69
C VAL A 238 -8.30 -9.76 0.62
N ALA A 239 -6.99 -9.86 0.56
CA ALA A 239 -6.11 -9.38 1.63
C ALA A 239 -5.55 -8.02 1.21
N HIS A 240 -5.94 -6.92 1.88
CA HIS A 240 -5.60 -5.59 1.39
C HIS A 240 -5.28 -4.59 2.50
N LYS A 241 -4.69 -3.47 2.11
CA LYS A 241 -4.46 -2.30 2.97
C LYS A 241 -4.79 -1.02 2.24
N THR A 242 -5.67 -0.25 2.83
CA THR A 242 -6.08 1.06 2.31
C THR A 242 -5.18 2.18 2.80
N GLY A 243 -5.18 3.28 2.05
CA GLY A 243 -4.58 4.54 2.45
C GLY A 243 -5.50 5.70 2.07
N ASP A 244 -5.83 6.56 3.06
CA ASP A 244 -6.88 7.54 2.92
C ASP A 244 -6.46 8.94 3.34
N PHE A 245 -6.89 9.92 2.57
CA PHE A 245 -6.96 11.32 2.98
C PHE A 245 -8.10 11.99 2.19
N PRO A 246 -9.36 11.76 2.61
CA PRO A 246 -10.50 12.34 1.92
C PRO A 246 -10.48 13.88 1.93
N PRO A 247 -10.90 14.56 0.83
CA PRO A 247 -11.41 13.98 -0.41
C PRO A 247 -10.35 13.74 -1.49
N VAL A 248 -9.05 13.90 -1.21
CA VAL A 248 -8.00 14.03 -2.24
C VAL A 248 -7.15 12.78 -2.47
N LEU A 249 -7.30 11.73 -1.63
CA LEU A 249 -6.46 10.53 -1.74
C LEU A 249 -7.22 9.27 -1.35
N ALA A 250 -7.20 8.28 -2.26
CA ALA A 250 -7.76 6.94 -2.07
C ALA A 250 -6.82 5.90 -2.68
N ASN A 251 -6.06 5.21 -1.84
CA ASN A 251 -5.20 4.10 -2.21
C ASN A 251 -5.81 2.78 -1.75
N ASP A 252 -5.61 1.71 -2.52
CA ASP A 252 -5.84 0.36 -2.04
C ASP A 252 -4.87 -0.60 -2.71
N VAL A 253 -4.19 -1.42 -1.92
CA VAL A 253 -3.19 -2.37 -2.39
C VAL A 253 -3.41 -3.71 -1.71
N GLY A 254 -3.29 -4.81 -2.43
CA GLY A 254 -3.57 -6.12 -1.85
C GLY A 254 -3.40 -7.29 -2.80
N ILE A 255 -3.97 -8.41 -2.38
CA ILE A 255 -3.96 -9.68 -3.09
C ILE A 255 -5.39 -10.15 -3.22
N ILE A 256 -5.86 -10.29 -4.46
CA ILE A 256 -7.17 -10.84 -4.80
C ILE A 256 -6.99 -12.35 -5.03
N TYR A 257 -7.74 -13.18 -4.31
CA TYR A 257 -7.66 -14.64 -4.41
C TYR A 257 -8.66 -15.16 -5.44
N ALA A 258 -8.35 -14.95 -6.71
CA ALA A 258 -9.12 -15.47 -7.84
C ALA A 258 -8.97 -16.99 -7.97
N ARG A 259 -9.88 -17.66 -8.70
CA ARG A 259 -9.84 -19.13 -8.90
C ARG A 259 -8.63 -19.55 -9.72
N SER A 260 -8.19 -18.72 -10.66
CA SER A 260 -6.98 -18.91 -11.47
C SER A 260 -5.66 -18.75 -10.67
N GLY A 261 -5.74 -18.18 -9.47
CA GLY A 261 -4.60 -17.95 -8.58
C GLY A 261 -4.57 -16.52 -8.00
N PRO A 262 -3.64 -16.25 -7.07
CA PRO A 262 -3.53 -14.94 -6.44
C PRO A 262 -3.10 -13.86 -7.44
N ILE A 263 -3.76 -12.70 -7.38
CA ILE A 263 -3.45 -11.52 -8.18
C ILE A 263 -3.03 -10.40 -7.23
N VAL A 264 -1.78 -9.98 -7.30
CA VAL A 264 -1.29 -8.80 -6.58
C VAL A 264 -1.74 -7.56 -7.32
N VAL A 265 -2.30 -6.60 -6.58
CA VAL A 265 -2.81 -5.34 -7.09
C VAL A 265 -2.30 -4.20 -6.23
N SER A 266 -1.76 -3.16 -6.87
CA SER A 266 -1.47 -1.89 -6.24
C SER A 266 -2.17 -0.79 -7.01
N PHE A 267 -3.19 -0.17 -6.43
CA PHE A 267 -3.87 0.99 -6.99
C PHE A 267 -3.64 2.19 -6.07
N LEU A 268 -2.91 3.19 -6.55
CA LEU A 268 -2.62 4.43 -5.82
C LEU A 268 -3.31 5.60 -6.52
N GLY A 269 -4.36 6.15 -5.87
CA GLY A 269 -5.14 7.27 -6.36
C GLY A 269 -4.89 8.53 -5.55
N ASN A 270 -4.21 9.53 -6.12
CA ASN A 270 -3.87 10.78 -5.47
C ASN A 270 -4.44 11.98 -6.25
N ALA A 271 -4.43 13.16 -5.65
CA ALA A 271 -4.92 14.40 -6.23
C ALA A 271 -6.32 14.26 -6.86
N ILE A 272 -7.22 13.59 -6.13
CA ILE A 272 -8.60 13.37 -6.56
C ILE A 272 -9.31 14.72 -6.65
N THR A 273 -10.05 14.90 -7.75
CA THR A 273 -10.94 16.03 -8.00
C THR A 273 -12.37 15.51 -8.16
N GLY A 274 -13.35 16.21 -7.61
CA GLY A 274 -14.76 15.81 -7.70
C GLY A 274 -15.22 14.86 -6.59
N ASN A 275 -16.08 13.89 -6.92
CA ASN A 275 -16.72 13.02 -5.94
C ASN A 275 -15.77 11.91 -5.46
N TYR A 276 -15.47 11.91 -4.16
CA TYR A 276 -14.57 10.94 -3.54
C TYR A 276 -15.10 9.51 -3.59
N GLY A 277 -16.39 9.31 -3.31
CA GLY A 277 -17.01 7.98 -3.37
C GLY A 277 -17.01 7.39 -4.79
N GLU A 278 -17.16 8.24 -5.82
CA GLU A 278 -17.02 7.79 -7.21
C GLU A 278 -15.59 7.35 -7.52
N ALA A 279 -14.60 8.07 -7.01
CA ALA A 279 -13.20 7.66 -7.16
C ALA A 279 -12.93 6.30 -6.49
N GLU A 280 -13.51 6.04 -5.31
CA GLU A 280 -13.42 4.73 -4.65
C GLU A 280 -14.10 3.63 -5.48
N ASP A 281 -15.31 3.88 -6.02
CA ASP A 281 -16.02 2.92 -6.86
C ASP A 281 -15.26 2.55 -8.14
N ARG A 282 -14.49 3.49 -8.71
CA ARG A 282 -13.63 3.20 -9.87
C ARG A 282 -12.53 2.20 -9.53
N ILE A 283 -11.97 2.25 -8.33
CA ILE A 283 -11.03 1.25 -7.84
C ILE A 283 -11.71 -0.13 -7.73
N GLY A 284 -12.92 -0.16 -7.19
CA GLY A 284 -13.70 -1.40 -7.07
C GLY A 284 -14.08 -1.99 -8.44
N ARG A 285 -14.53 -1.16 -9.39
CA ARG A 285 -14.85 -1.61 -10.76
C ARG A 285 -13.61 -2.09 -11.51
N PHE A 286 -12.47 -1.45 -11.29
CA PHE A 286 -11.20 -1.93 -11.83
C PHE A 286 -10.89 -3.34 -11.32
N ALA A 287 -11.04 -3.59 -10.00
CA ALA A 287 -10.83 -4.93 -9.43
C ALA A 287 -11.79 -5.97 -10.03
N GLN A 288 -13.07 -5.62 -10.24
CA GLN A 288 -14.03 -6.48 -10.91
C GLN A 288 -13.59 -6.85 -12.34
N GLN A 289 -13.26 -5.85 -13.16
CA GLN A 289 -12.79 -6.06 -14.53
C GLN A 289 -11.48 -6.86 -14.59
N LEU A 290 -10.61 -6.66 -13.59
CA LEU A 290 -9.36 -7.41 -13.48
C LEU A 290 -9.61 -8.90 -13.22
N VAL A 291 -10.52 -9.23 -12.29
CA VAL A 291 -10.93 -10.63 -12.04
C VAL A 291 -11.59 -11.22 -13.27
N GLU A 292 -12.53 -10.52 -13.92
CA GLU A 292 -13.18 -10.97 -15.17
C GLU A 292 -12.17 -11.27 -16.30
N LEU A 293 -11.07 -10.49 -16.35
CA LEU A 293 -10.03 -10.65 -17.36
C LEU A 293 -9.11 -11.84 -17.08
N LEU A 294 -8.69 -12.01 -15.82
CA LEU A 294 -7.61 -12.94 -15.44
C LEU A 294 -8.12 -14.26 -14.84
N ASP A 295 -9.37 -14.35 -14.38
CA ASP A 295 -9.97 -15.54 -13.75
C ASP A 295 -10.65 -16.46 -14.80
N LYS A 296 -9.91 -16.80 -15.86
CA LYS A 296 -10.39 -17.63 -16.98
C LYS A 296 -9.96 -19.07 -16.83
#